data_cf0e2fd81ac64ffd16aafea91eb027f7
#
_entry.id   cf0e2fd81ac64ffd16aafea91eb027f7
#
_cell.length_a   1.000
_cell.length_b   1.000
_cell.length_c   1.000
_cell.angle_alpha   90.00
_cell.angle_beta   90.00
_cell.angle_gamma   90.00
#
_symmetry.space_group_name_H-M   'P 1'
#
loop_
_entity.id
_entity.type
_entity.pdbx_description
1 polymer ?
#
loop_
_entity_poly.entity_id
_entity_poly.type
_entity_poly.pdbx_seq_one_letter_code
_entity_poly.pdbx_strand_id
1 'polypeptide(L)'
;MSNSNEQDNRTLTLQRIIDAPVAIVWEAWTQPDHIAHWWGPKGMKTKVIEHNFKAGGSWKYTMEMPNGAEFISEGVFSEIVPLEKIVTSAEFKPMTTGVQLQALFEAQGEKTVFTFNVVHPTEEYCKQQEQMGFMNGWGSVFNNLEDYVTSLIK
;
A
#
# COMPACT_ATOMS: atom_id res chain seq x y z
N MET A 1 0.14 -27.02 -0.98
CA MET A 1 1.58 -26.88 -1.04
C MET A 1 2.02 -26.17 -2.28
N SER A 2 1.84 -26.80 -3.40
CA SER A 2 2.27 -26.21 -4.66
C SER A 2 1.63 -24.86 -4.94
N ASN A 3 0.39 -24.69 -4.54
CA ASN A 3 -0.32 -23.43 -4.80
C ASN A 3 0.31 -22.23 -4.09
N SER A 4 0.77 -22.42 -2.86
CA SER A 4 1.41 -21.34 -2.16
C SER A 4 2.76 -20.99 -2.80
N ASN A 5 3.45 -21.98 -3.36
CA ASN A 5 4.71 -21.74 -4.05
C ASN A 5 4.51 -20.91 -5.31
N GLU A 6 3.44 -21.18 -6.06
CA GLU A 6 3.14 -20.39 -7.25
C GLU A 6 2.83 -18.96 -6.89
N GLN A 7 2.05 -18.74 -5.85
CA GLN A 7 1.72 -17.40 -5.40
C GLN A 7 2.96 -16.69 -4.87
N ASP A 8 3.79 -17.41 -4.13
CA ASP A 8 5.02 -16.84 -3.58
C ASP A 8 5.94 -16.34 -4.68
N ASN A 9 6.01 -17.07 -5.81
CA ASN A 9 6.86 -16.66 -6.93
C ASN A 9 6.38 -15.36 -7.59
N ARG A 10 5.13 -14.98 -7.38
CA ARG A 10 4.55 -13.77 -7.94
C ARG A 10 4.31 -12.70 -6.89
N THR A 11 4.68 -12.95 -5.65
CA THR A 11 4.36 -12.05 -4.54
C THR A 11 5.63 -11.49 -3.92
N LEU A 12 5.67 -10.16 -3.79
CA LEU A 12 6.69 -9.49 -3.00
C LEU A 12 6.04 -9.07 -1.69
N THR A 13 6.71 -9.32 -0.58
CA THR A 13 6.16 -9.10 0.76
C THR A 13 7.05 -8.17 1.57
N LEU A 14 6.40 -7.24 2.26
CA LEU A 14 7.07 -6.33 3.19
C LEU A 14 6.32 -6.37 4.50
N GLN A 15 7.02 -6.57 5.60
CA GLN A 15 6.39 -6.64 6.91
C GLN A 15 7.04 -5.65 7.86
N ARG A 16 6.22 -4.94 8.64
CA ARG A 16 6.68 -3.96 9.60
C ARG A 16 5.92 -4.13 10.91
N ILE A 17 6.61 -3.84 12.01
CA ILE A 17 5.94 -3.69 13.29
C ILE A 17 5.85 -2.20 13.53
N ILE A 18 4.61 -1.68 13.51
CA ILE A 18 4.34 -0.25 13.63
C ILE A 18 3.98 0.05 15.07
N ASP A 19 4.64 1.05 15.64
CA ASP A 19 4.46 1.42 17.04
C ASP A 19 3.23 2.32 17.21
N ALA A 20 2.06 1.76 16.89
CA ALA A 20 0.77 2.43 17.03
C ALA A 20 -0.31 1.36 17.06
N PRO A 21 -1.43 1.63 17.77
CA PRO A 21 -2.54 0.67 17.82
C PRO A 21 -3.14 0.42 16.43
N VAL A 22 -3.68 -0.77 16.23
CA VAL A 22 -4.22 -1.17 14.93
C VAL A 22 -5.31 -0.22 14.44
N ALA A 23 -6.12 0.32 15.37
CA ALA A 23 -7.18 1.26 14.99
C ALA A 23 -6.62 2.52 14.35
N ILE A 24 -5.49 3.01 14.84
CA ILE A 24 -4.84 4.21 14.31
C ILE A 24 -4.24 3.91 12.92
N VAL A 25 -3.57 2.77 12.79
CA VAL A 25 -2.97 2.37 11.51
C VAL A 25 -4.06 2.14 10.47
N TRP A 26 -5.14 1.49 10.86
CA TRP A 26 -6.28 1.27 9.98
C TRP A 26 -6.88 2.59 9.50
N GLU A 27 -7.05 3.54 10.42
CA GLU A 27 -7.61 4.85 10.08
C GLU A 27 -6.71 5.58 9.08
N ALA A 28 -5.40 5.50 9.27
CA ALA A 28 -4.44 6.12 8.36
C ALA A 28 -4.56 5.54 6.95
N TRP A 29 -4.93 4.28 6.83
CA TRP A 29 -5.09 3.60 5.53
C TRP A 29 -6.44 3.85 4.88
N THR A 30 -7.45 4.27 5.64
CA THR A 30 -8.82 4.27 5.15
C THR A 30 -9.43 5.65 4.99
N GLN A 31 -8.86 6.66 5.64
CA GLN A 31 -9.37 8.02 5.54
C GLN A 31 -8.57 8.82 4.51
N PRO A 32 -9.24 9.42 3.52
CA PRO A 32 -8.51 10.13 2.46
C PRO A 32 -7.62 11.26 2.99
N ASP A 33 -8.06 11.96 4.02
CA ASP A 33 -7.25 13.03 4.60
C ASP A 33 -5.94 12.50 5.17
N HIS A 34 -5.97 11.30 5.74
CA HIS A 34 -4.76 10.70 6.27
C HIS A 34 -3.86 10.16 5.16
N ILE A 35 -4.46 9.53 4.15
CA ILE A 35 -3.71 8.92 3.05
C ILE A 35 -2.83 9.97 2.35
N ALA A 36 -3.34 11.16 2.18
CA ALA A 36 -2.60 12.23 1.51
C ALA A 36 -1.30 12.60 2.21
N HIS A 37 -1.16 12.26 3.49
CA HIS A 37 0.02 12.62 4.28
C HIS A 37 1.17 11.63 4.15
N TRP A 38 0.90 10.37 3.85
CA TRP A 38 1.98 9.37 3.85
C TRP A 38 2.09 8.60 2.53
N TRP A 39 1.09 8.63 1.69
CA TRP A 39 1.13 7.91 0.42
C TRP A 39 2.14 8.60 -0.50
N GLY A 40 3.08 7.80 -1.02
CA GLY A 40 4.09 8.31 -1.92
C GLY A 40 5.41 8.61 -1.21
N PRO A 41 6.48 8.72 -1.98
CA PRO A 41 7.80 9.01 -1.44
C PRO A 41 7.84 10.39 -0.78
N LYS A 42 8.76 10.53 0.16
CA LYS A 42 8.94 11.79 0.88
C LYS A 42 9.23 12.93 -0.08
N GLY A 43 8.57 14.05 0.15
CA GLY A 43 8.77 15.25 -0.68
C GLY A 43 7.80 15.38 -1.83
N MET A 44 7.00 14.36 -2.08
CA MET A 44 5.97 14.42 -3.12
C MET A 44 4.63 14.74 -2.50
N LYS A 45 3.82 15.52 -3.23
CA LYS A 45 2.47 15.84 -2.77
C LYS A 45 1.50 14.84 -3.35
N THR A 46 0.70 14.24 -2.49
CA THR A 46 -0.31 13.28 -2.90
C THR A 46 -1.68 13.93 -2.83
N LYS A 47 -2.44 13.76 -3.89
CA LYS A 47 -3.79 14.29 -3.99
C LYS A 47 -4.76 13.12 -4.16
N VAL A 48 -5.77 13.06 -3.31
CA VAL A 48 -6.78 12.01 -3.40
C VAL A 48 -7.87 12.49 -4.35
N ILE A 49 -7.94 11.85 -5.52
CA ILE A 49 -8.94 12.19 -6.53
C ILE A 49 -10.24 11.44 -6.27
N GLU A 50 -10.12 10.17 -5.90
CA GLU A 50 -11.27 9.32 -5.63
C GLU A 50 -10.91 8.34 -4.53
N HIS A 51 -11.84 8.09 -3.62
CA HIS A 51 -11.62 7.14 -2.54
C HIS A 51 -12.96 6.55 -2.09
N ASN A 52 -13.38 5.51 -2.78
CA ASN A 52 -14.65 4.84 -2.51
C ASN A 52 -14.36 3.58 -1.68
N PHE A 53 -14.23 3.75 -0.38
CA PHE A 53 -13.74 2.68 0.48
C PHE A 53 -14.83 1.66 0.81
N LYS A 54 -15.07 0.76 -0.15
CA LYS A 54 -16.00 -0.37 0.00
C LYS A 54 -15.65 -1.39 -1.06
N ALA A 55 -16.07 -2.64 -0.85
CA ALA A 55 -15.85 -3.68 -1.86
C ALA A 55 -16.53 -3.26 -3.16
N GLY A 56 -15.78 -3.30 -4.25
CA GLY A 56 -16.26 -2.84 -5.56
C GLY A 56 -16.05 -1.36 -5.78
N GLY A 57 -15.64 -0.60 -4.77
CA GLY A 57 -15.37 0.82 -4.92
C GLY A 57 -14.01 1.09 -5.52
N SER A 58 -13.86 2.21 -6.21
CA SER A 58 -12.62 2.57 -6.86
C SER A 58 -11.88 3.68 -6.09
N TRP A 59 -10.57 3.73 -6.29
CA TRP A 59 -9.74 4.75 -5.69
C TRP A 59 -8.73 5.25 -6.71
N LYS A 60 -8.33 6.51 -6.55
CA LYS A 60 -7.33 7.11 -7.43
C LYS A 60 -6.61 8.22 -6.68
N TYR A 61 -5.30 8.13 -6.64
CA TYR A 61 -4.45 9.15 -6.03
C TYR A 61 -3.40 9.57 -7.04
N THR A 62 -3.07 10.86 -7.04
CA THR A 62 -2.01 11.38 -7.92
C THR A 62 -0.90 11.95 -7.07
N MET A 63 0.33 11.82 -7.55
CA MET A 63 1.49 12.39 -6.91
C MET A 63 2.21 13.27 -7.93
N GLU A 64 2.56 14.48 -7.52
CA GLU A 64 3.28 15.40 -8.37
C GLU A 64 4.77 15.28 -8.12
N MET A 65 5.52 14.98 -9.16
CA MET A 65 6.97 14.87 -9.08
C MET A 65 7.61 16.24 -9.16
N PRO A 66 8.87 16.39 -8.66
CA PRO A 66 9.54 17.68 -8.71
C PRO A 66 9.66 18.28 -10.13
N ASN A 67 9.68 17.44 -11.15
CA ASN A 67 9.77 17.89 -12.55
C ASN A 67 8.40 18.23 -13.15
N GLY A 68 7.35 18.18 -12.34
CA GLY A 68 6.00 18.49 -12.82
C GLY A 68 5.25 17.30 -13.39
N ALA A 69 5.90 16.15 -13.56
CA ALA A 69 5.22 14.96 -14.05
C ALA A 69 4.30 14.40 -12.98
N GLU A 70 3.25 13.72 -13.43
CA GLU A 70 2.27 13.17 -12.52
C GLU A 70 2.38 11.65 -12.48
N PHE A 71 2.37 11.09 -11.26
CA PHE A 71 2.37 9.66 -11.04
C PHE A 71 0.98 9.26 -10.54
N ILE A 72 0.37 8.27 -11.16
CA ILE A 72 -1.01 7.90 -10.87
C ILE A 72 -1.09 6.53 -10.22
N SER A 73 -1.76 6.46 -9.06
CA SER A 73 -2.08 5.21 -8.39
C SER A 73 -3.60 5.04 -8.44
N GLU A 74 -4.08 3.90 -8.90
CA GLU A 74 -5.53 3.67 -8.98
C GLU A 74 -5.85 2.19 -8.91
N GLY A 75 -7.06 1.87 -8.49
CA GLY A 75 -7.50 0.49 -8.40
C GLY A 75 -8.93 0.35 -7.94
N VAL A 76 -9.33 -0.89 -7.69
CA VAL A 76 -10.67 -1.21 -7.20
C VAL A 76 -10.53 -2.15 -6.01
N PHE A 77 -11.18 -1.80 -4.90
CA PHE A 77 -11.19 -2.65 -3.71
C PHE A 77 -12.00 -3.91 -3.98
N SER A 78 -11.42 -5.07 -3.66
CA SER A 78 -12.12 -6.34 -3.83
C SER A 78 -12.54 -6.96 -2.50
N GLU A 79 -11.80 -6.68 -1.43
CA GLU A 79 -12.13 -7.23 -0.12
C GLU A 79 -11.69 -6.27 0.97
N ILE A 80 -12.56 -6.02 1.92
CA ILE A 80 -12.26 -5.18 3.08
C ILE A 80 -12.79 -5.89 4.32
N VAL A 81 -11.88 -6.22 5.25
CA VAL A 81 -12.26 -6.77 6.55
C VAL A 81 -11.78 -5.75 7.57
N PRO A 82 -12.71 -5.06 8.25
CA PRO A 82 -12.33 -3.96 9.15
C PRO A 82 -11.26 -4.36 10.16
N LEU A 83 -10.24 -3.54 10.28
CA LEU A 83 -9.12 -3.70 11.19
C LEU A 83 -8.23 -4.91 10.91
N GLU A 84 -8.46 -5.60 9.79
CA GLU A 84 -7.70 -6.81 9.48
C GLU A 84 -7.10 -6.85 8.09
N LYS A 85 -7.86 -6.42 7.07
CA LYS A 85 -7.44 -6.70 5.71
C LYS A 85 -8.03 -5.77 4.67
N ILE A 86 -7.19 -5.34 3.74
CA ILE A 86 -7.64 -4.62 2.54
C ILE A 86 -7.01 -5.31 1.34
N VAL A 87 -7.83 -5.72 0.37
CA VAL A 87 -7.36 -6.28 -0.89
C VAL A 87 -7.87 -5.40 -2.02
N THR A 88 -6.97 -5.00 -2.91
CA THR A 88 -7.34 -4.13 -4.02
C THR A 88 -6.47 -4.44 -5.24
N SER A 89 -7.06 -4.28 -6.42
CA SER A 89 -6.22 -4.21 -7.60
C SER A 89 -5.47 -2.89 -7.58
N ALA A 90 -4.40 -2.78 -8.33
CA ALA A 90 -3.65 -1.54 -8.36
C ALA A 90 -2.88 -1.37 -9.65
N GLU A 91 -2.79 -0.11 -10.07
CA GLU A 91 -1.92 0.30 -11.16
C GLU A 91 -1.17 1.53 -10.70
N PHE A 92 0.12 1.55 -10.97
CA PHE A 92 0.99 2.66 -10.61
C PHE A 92 1.63 3.17 -11.88
N LYS A 93 0.90 4.01 -12.59
CA LYS A 93 1.29 4.48 -13.91
C LYS A 93 2.39 5.53 -13.82
N PRO A 94 3.37 5.44 -14.70
CA PRO A 94 3.45 4.54 -15.85
C PRO A 94 4.23 3.24 -15.58
N MET A 95 4.64 2.96 -14.36
CA MET A 95 5.62 1.91 -14.07
C MET A 95 5.06 0.50 -13.90
N THR A 96 3.94 0.37 -13.21
CA THR A 96 3.45 -0.94 -12.79
C THR A 96 1.97 -1.08 -13.09
N THR A 97 1.57 -2.20 -13.67
CA THR A 97 0.15 -2.46 -13.95
C THR A 97 -0.22 -3.88 -13.59
N GLY A 98 -1.52 -4.08 -13.30
CA GLY A 98 -2.06 -5.43 -13.13
C GLY A 98 -1.67 -6.13 -11.85
N VAL A 99 -1.28 -5.41 -10.82
CA VAL A 99 -0.92 -6.03 -9.54
C VAL A 99 -2.10 -6.00 -8.59
N GLN A 100 -2.02 -6.84 -7.56
CA GLN A 100 -2.98 -6.86 -6.48
C GLN A 100 -2.24 -6.52 -5.20
N LEU A 101 -2.78 -5.60 -4.43
CA LEU A 101 -2.22 -5.24 -3.14
C LEU A 101 -3.02 -5.90 -2.03
N GLN A 102 -2.34 -6.43 -1.03
CA GLN A 102 -2.96 -6.99 0.15
C GLN A 102 -2.31 -6.33 1.37
N ALA A 103 -3.07 -5.54 2.08
CA ALA A 103 -2.62 -4.91 3.31
C ALA A 103 -3.25 -5.67 4.46
N LEU A 104 -2.42 -6.29 5.31
CA LEU A 104 -2.88 -7.12 6.42
C LEU A 104 -2.47 -6.46 7.73
N PHE A 105 -3.40 -6.38 8.66
CA PHE A 105 -3.20 -5.71 9.93
C PHE A 105 -3.48 -6.69 11.07
N GLU A 106 -2.57 -6.78 12.01
CA GLU A 106 -2.74 -7.66 13.17
C GLU A 106 -2.37 -6.89 14.43
N ALA A 107 -3.28 -6.84 15.38
CA ALA A 107 -3.03 -6.17 16.64
C ALA A 107 -2.04 -6.97 17.48
N GLN A 108 -1.07 -6.28 18.05
CA GLN A 108 -0.10 -6.89 18.96
C GLN A 108 0.06 -5.92 20.14
N GLY A 109 -0.90 -5.98 21.07
CA GLY A 109 -0.95 -5.00 22.15
C GLY A 109 -1.21 -3.62 21.58
N GLU A 110 -0.34 -2.67 21.88
CA GLU A 110 -0.48 -1.30 21.37
C GLU A 110 0.31 -1.09 20.09
N LYS A 111 0.78 -2.17 19.48
CA LYS A 111 1.49 -2.13 18.22
C LYS A 111 0.71 -2.89 17.16
N THR A 112 1.12 -2.72 15.92
CA THR A 112 0.48 -3.38 14.80
C THR A 112 1.52 -4.14 13.98
N VAL A 113 1.26 -5.43 13.72
CA VAL A 113 2.05 -6.16 12.73
C VAL A 113 1.37 -5.91 11.39
N PHE A 114 2.06 -5.20 10.54
CA PHE A 114 1.55 -4.81 9.22
C PHE A 114 2.29 -5.60 8.15
N THR A 115 1.54 -6.33 7.33
CA THR A 115 2.10 -7.13 6.24
C THR A 115 1.52 -6.61 4.92
N PHE A 116 2.39 -6.33 3.98
CA PHE A 116 2.00 -5.80 2.68
C PHE A 116 2.50 -6.75 1.59
N ASN A 117 1.56 -7.30 0.82
CA ASN A 117 1.87 -8.19 -0.28
C ASN A 117 1.51 -7.53 -1.60
N VAL A 118 2.40 -7.64 -2.58
CA VAL A 118 2.10 -7.22 -3.94
C VAL A 118 2.17 -8.44 -4.83
N VAL A 119 1.01 -8.86 -5.33
CA VAL A 119 0.88 -10.04 -6.17
C VAL A 119 0.92 -9.60 -7.63
N HIS A 120 1.87 -10.12 -8.38
CA HIS A 120 2.06 -9.75 -9.77
C HIS A 120 1.36 -10.75 -10.70
N PRO A 121 1.05 -10.35 -11.95
CA PRO A 121 0.37 -11.26 -12.88
C PRO A 121 1.22 -12.44 -13.32
N THR A 122 2.55 -12.28 -13.34
CA THR A 122 3.45 -13.37 -13.69
C THR A 122 4.69 -13.34 -12.82
N GLU A 123 5.35 -14.49 -12.73
CA GLU A 123 6.60 -14.59 -11.99
C GLU A 123 7.69 -13.72 -12.60
N GLU A 124 7.74 -13.67 -13.92
CA GLU A 124 8.74 -12.86 -14.64
C GLU A 124 8.57 -11.38 -14.33
N TYR A 125 7.34 -10.90 -14.36
CA TYR A 125 7.05 -9.50 -14.05
C TYR A 125 7.43 -9.17 -12.61
N CYS A 126 7.14 -10.10 -11.70
CA CYS A 126 7.50 -9.95 -10.29
C CYS A 126 9.01 -9.78 -10.13
N LYS A 127 9.80 -10.61 -10.82
CA LYS A 127 11.25 -10.50 -10.76
C LYS A 127 11.75 -9.16 -11.31
N GLN A 128 11.14 -8.69 -12.39
CA GLN A 128 11.52 -7.40 -12.97
C GLN A 128 11.27 -6.27 -11.99
N GLN A 129 10.13 -6.29 -11.33
CA GLN A 129 9.78 -5.26 -10.37
C GLN A 129 10.73 -5.28 -9.17
N GLU A 130 11.09 -6.46 -8.72
CA GLU A 130 12.03 -6.61 -7.62
C GLU A 130 13.40 -6.03 -7.98
N GLN A 131 13.88 -6.33 -9.19
CA GLN A 131 15.17 -5.84 -9.66
C GLN A 131 15.19 -4.33 -9.85
N MET A 132 14.04 -3.74 -10.17
CA MET A 132 13.91 -2.30 -10.32
C MET A 132 13.83 -1.55 -8.99
N GLY A 133 13.81 -2.28 -7.87
CA GLY A 133 13.73 -1.64 -6.57
C GLY A 133 12.32 -1.26 -6.15
N PHE A 134 11.31 -1.91 -6.73
CA PHE A 134 9.91 -1.63 -6.44
C PHE A 134 9.60 -1.66 -4.94
N MET A 135 10.10 -2.66 -4.24
CA MET A 135 9.85 -2.78 -2.80
C MET A 135 10.63 -1.76 -1.97
N ASN A 136 11.73 -1.22 -2.51
CA ASN A 136 12.43 -0.12 -1.85
C ASN A 136 11.58 1.14 -1.83
N GLY A 137 10.84 1.37 -2.93
CA GLY A 137 9.90 2.48 -2.98
C GLY A 137 8.80 2.33 -1.94
N TRP A 138 8.23 1.13 -1.83
CA TRP A 138 7.21 0.85 -0.83
C TRP A 138 7.74 0.97 0.58
N GLY A 139 9.00 0.52 0.81
CA GLY A 139 9.63 0.68 2.11
C GLY A 139 9.72 2.14 2.51
N SER A 140 10.07 3.01 1.57
CA SER A 140 10.12 4.44 1.82
C SER A 140 8.73 4.99 2.17
N VAL A 141 7.70 4.57 1.45
CA VAL A 141 6.31 4.97 1.72
C VAL A 141 5.89 4.54 3.12
N PHE A 142 6.26 3.34 3.53
CA PHE A 142 5.88 2.83 4.86
C PHE A 142 6.68 3.48 5.97
N ASN A 143 7.88 3.98 5.70
CA ASN A 143 8.58 4.83 6.66
C ASN A 143 7.76 6.09 6.94
N ASN A 144 7.18 6.68 5.88
CA ASN A 144 6.30 7.84 6.03
C ASN A 144 5.05 7.48 6.83
N LEU A 145 4.49 6.30 6.58
CA LEU A 145 3.32 5.84 7.31
C LEU A 145 3.63 5.70 8.80
N GLU A 146 4.77 5.09 9.14
CA GLU A 146 5.16 4.94 10.54
C GLU A 146 5.33 6.29 11.22
N ASP A 147 6.04 7.21 10.56
CA ASP A 147 6.24 8.54 11.11
C ASP A 147 4.92 9.26 11.31
N TYR A 148 4.03 9.13 10.36
CA TYR A 148 2.74 9.80 10.42
C TYR A 148 1.88 9.29 11.58
N VAL A 149 1.72 7.95 11.67
CA VAL A 149 0.84 7.39 12.71
C VAL A 149 1.41 7.60 14.11
N THR A 150 2.73 7.54 14.27
CA THR A 150 3.31 7.81 15.59
C THR A 150 3.12 9.26 15.98
N SER A 151 3.07 10.18 15.02
CA SER A 151 2.80 11.60 15.32
C SER A 151 1.36 11.80 15.79
N LEU A 152 0.44 10.95 15.37
CA LEU A 152 -0.96 11.07 15.77
C LEU A 152 -1.23 10.73 17.23
N ILE A 153 -0.35 9.93 17.83
CA ILE A 153 -0.54 9.46 19.21
C ILE A 153 0.36 10.17 20.21
N LYS A 154 1.12 11.14 19.77
CA LYS A 154 2.00 11.93 20.67
C LYS A 154 1.33 13.20 21.14
#